data_c16049b5503c08370b178b015da7ffc6
#
_entry.id   c16049b5503c08370b178b015da7ffc6
#
_cell.length_a   1.000
_cell.length_b   1.000
_cell.length_c   1.000
_cell.angle_alpha   90.00
_cell.angle_beta   90.00
_cell.angle_gamma   90.00
#
_symmetry.space_group_name_H-M   'P 1'
#
loop_
_entity.id
_entity.type
_entity.pdbx_description
1 polymer ?
#
loop_
_entity_poly.entity_id
_entity_poly.type
_entity_poly.pdbx_seq_one_letter_code
_entity_poly.pdbx_strand_id
1 'polypeptide(L)'
;MMPVTIKTPFRLSKSNFLGKGLMSLFFLYFSFSTPLLAQNKTVFQEIQRTGLLKVAVREDAVPFGYRDLNNNWTGICLDFMALLKQEVIRKLDRPTILVKLFKSTLFNRFDLVDDGVVYLECGPNSIRANLDYKNITFSEPFLLTGTQLLIRAQDKGKINLNSSLKGITIGVLRNTTNLQFIREKYPEATIQEFQGVTGRLRGVQALRQEKIDAFASDGILLLGEALLQNLALGTDYLMIPKIPLNCEAYGLILPNHDPEWKALVDETIKNYAARQLYQKWIGPVLPEIESAIKYCEQQKTTPLENNQINDQLE
;
A
#
# COMPACT_ATOMS: atom_id res chain seq x y z
N MET A 1 46.84 -7.11 -49.55
CA MET A 1 46.78 -7.22 -51.03
C MET A 1 45.73 -6.26 -51.53
N MET A 2 46.13 -5.42 -52.42
CA MET A 2 45.47 -4.25 -52.97
C MET A 2 44.35 -4.54 -53.98
N PRO A 3 43.71 -3.53 -54.50
CA PRO A 3 42.27 -3.40 -54.80
C PRO A 3 41.94 -3.57 -56.28
N VAL A 4 40.67 -3.60 -56.65
CA VAL A 4 40.25 -3.36 -58.03
C VAL A 4 39.05 -2.42 -58.05
N THR A 5 39.31 -1.25 -58.60
CA THR A 5 38.37 -0.22 -59.01
C THR A 5 37.92 -0.50 -60.45
N ILE A 6 36.62 -0.41 -60.77
CA ILE A 6 36.20 -0.21 -62.17
C ILE A 6 35.09 0.87 -62.19
N LYS A 7 35.42 1.98 -62.82
CA LYS A 7 34.54 3.04 -63.35
C LYS A 7 34.11 2.68 -64.78
N THR A 8 32.86 2.95 -65.12
CA THR A 8 32.52 3.48 -66.46
C THR A 8 31.16 4.17 -66.47
N PRO A 9 31.00 5.22 -67.24
CA PRO A 9 29.84 6.09 -67.26
C PRO A 9 28.83 5.70 -68.34
N PHE A 10 27.56 6.01 -68.11
CA PHE A 10 26.59 5.96 -69.17
C PHE A 10 25.90 7.30 -69.41
N ARG A 11 25.79 7.57 -70.68
CA ARG A 11 25.59 8.84 -71.40
C ARG A 11 24.11 9.22 -71.46
N LEU A 12 23.82 10.50 -71.32
CA LEU A 12 22.51 11.14 -71.59
C LEU A 12 22.13 11.03 -73.05
N SER A 13 20.87 10.66 -73.30
CA SER A 13 20.18 10.88 -74.58
C SER A 13 18.93 11.75 -74.32
N LYS A 14 18.90 12.92 -74.94
CA LYS A 14 17.76 13.78 -75.07
C LYS A 14 16.84 13.22 -76.19
N SER A 15 15.56 13.04 -75.93
CA SER A 15 14.57 13.08 -76.96
C SER A 15 13.35 13.90 -76.52
N ASN A 16 13.13 14.98 -77.25
CA ASN A 16 11.94 15.82 -77.20
C ASN A 16 10.75 15.04 -77.78
N PHE A 17 9.63 15.03 -77.01
CA PHE A 17 8.32 14.80 -77.62
C PHE A 17 7.30 15.71 -76.96
N LEU A 18 6.75 16.64 -77.78
CA LEU A 18 5.57 17.41 -77.48
C LEU A 18 4.36 16.50 -77.56
N GLY A 19 3.49 16.58 -76.55
CA GLY A 19 2.17 15.89 -76.59
C GLY A 19 1.28 16.23 -75.44
N LYS A 20 0.49 17.28 -75.63
CA LYS A 20 -0.87 17.57 -75.08
C LYS A 20 -1.32 16.85 -73.81
N GLY A 21 -1.55 17.63 -72.81
CA GLY A 21 -2.65 17.78 -71.89
C GLY A 21 -3.49 16.55 -71.47
N LEU A 22 -3.30 16.14 -70.24
CA LEU A 22 -4.40 15.65 -69.39
C LEU A 22 -4.05 16.03 -67.94
N MET A 23 -4.84 16.94 -67.43
CA MET A 23 -4.73 17.44 -66.07
C MET A 23 -5.39 16.41 -65.14
N SER A 24 -4.57 15.45 -64.66
CA SER A 24 -4.99 14.45 -63.68
C SER A 24 -4.89 15.07 -62.28
N LEU A 25 -6.06 15.41 -61.72
CA LEU A 25 -6.18 15.81 -60.32
C LEU A 25 -5.81 14.62 -59.43
N PHE A 26 -4.57 14.59 -58.98
CA PHE A 26 -4.14 13.72 -57.91
C PHE A 26 -4.74 14.25 -56.60
N PHE A 27 -5.88 13.73 -56.18
CA PHE A 27 -6.38 13.87 -54.83
C PHE A 27 -5.41 13.14 -53.90
N LEU A 28 -4.50 13.92 -53.28
CA LEU A 28 -3.72 13.47 -52.13
C LEU A 28 -4.71 13.22 -50.96
N TYR A 29 -5.13 11.96 -50.83
CA TYR A 29 -5.72 11.50 -49.56
C TYR A 29 -4.67 11.57 -48.48
N PHE A 30 -4.63 12.71 -47.80
CA PHE A 30 -3.96 12.84 -46.52
C PHE A 30 -4.78 12.03 -45.51
N SER A 31 -4.45 10.74 -45.35
CA SER A 31 -4.94 9.93 -44.24
C SER A 31 -4.40 10.55 -42.95
N PHE A 32 -5.21 11.39 -42.32
CA PHE A 32 -4.98 11.80 -40.94
C PHE A 32 -5.08 10.52 -40.09
N SER A 33 -3.97 9.85 -39.88
CA SER A 33 -3.82 8.84 -38.84
C SER A 33 -3.91 9.62 -37.52
N THR A 34 -5.12 9.74 -36.98
CA THR A 34 -5.28 10.16 -35.58
C THR A 34 -4.46 9.19 -34.75
N PRO A 35 -3.53 9.68 -33.91
CA PRO A 35 -2.83 8.80 -32.98
C PRO A 35 -3.91 8.13 -32.13
N LEU A 36 -4.03 6.82 -32.25
CA LEU A 36 -4.82 6.01 -31.35
C LEU A 36 -4.15 6.17 -29.98
N LEU A 37 -4.65 7.10 -29.17
CA LEU A 37 -4.25 7.21 -27.76
C LEU A 37 -4.45 5.81 -27.20
N ALA A 38 -3.36 5.17 -26.80
CA ALA A 38 -3.41 3.86 -26.16
C ALA A 38 -4.25 4.03 -24.89
N GLN A 39 -5.53 3.71 -24.98
CA GLN A 39 -6.45 3.78 -23.87
C GLN A 39 -5.99 2.72 -22.87
N ASN A 40 -5.54 3.14 -21.69
CA ASN A 40 -5.15 2.19 -20.65
C ASN A 40 -6.32 1.23 -20.42
N LYS A 41 -6.06 -0.05 -20.59
CA LYS A 41 -7.09 -1.08 -20.37
C LYS A 41 -7.51 -1.06 -18.92
N THR A 42 -8.83 -1.15 -18.68
CA THR A 42 -9.34 -1.26 -17.31
C THR A 42 -8.95 -2.60 -16.69
N VAL A 43 -8.96 -2.66 -15.36
CA VAL A 43 -8.69 -3.90 -14.61
C VAL A 43 -9.68 -5.00 -15.03
N PHE A 44 -10.96 -4.65 -15.22
CA PHE A 44 -11.97 -5.60 -15.67
C PHE A 44 -11.68 -6.15 -17.06
N GLN A 45 -11.26 -5.31 -18.01
CA GLN A 45 -10.87 -5.76 -19.36
C GLN A 45 -9.67 -6.71 -19.31
N GLU A 46 -8.68 -6.42 -18.46
CA GLU A 46 -7.52 -7.30 -18.31
C GLU A 46 -7.90 -8.64 -17.62
N ILE A 47 -8.74 -8.62 -16.59
CA ILE A 47 -9.23 -9.85 -15.96
C ILE A 47 -10.09 -10.66 -16.95
N GLN A 48 -10.98 -10.00 -17.70
CA GLN A 48 -11.80 -10.65 -18.72
C GLN A 48 -10.93 -11.32 -19.78
N ARG A 49 -9.87 -10.69 -20.21
CA ARG A 49 -8.94 -11.22 -21.22
C ARG A 49 -8.09 -12.38 -20.67
N THR A 50 -7.56 -12.25 -19.46
CA THR A 50 -6.54 -13.17 -18.92
C THR A 50 -7.10 -14.26 -18.02
N GLY A 51 -8.24 -14.02 -17.38
CA GLY A 51 -8.77 -14.88 -16.31
C GLY A 51 -7.99 -14.75 -14.99
N LEU A 52 -7.12 -13.75 -14.87
CA LEU A 52 -6.26 -13.58 -13.70
C LEU A 52 -6.62 -12.33 -12.91
N LEU A 53 -6.95 -12.50 -11.64
CA LEU A 53 -6.97 -11.43 -10.64
C LEU A 53 -5.59 -11.37 -9.99
N LYS A 54 -4.80 -10.36 -10.37
CA LYS A 54 -3.44 -10.15 -9.87
C LYS A 54 -3.49 -9.28 -8.62
N VAL A 55 -3.02 -9.79 -7.50
CA VAL A 55 -3.05 -9.10 -6.20
C VAL A 55 -1.72 -9.25 -5.48
N ALA A 56 -1.30 -8.23 -4.75
CA ALA A 56 -0.16 -8.30 -3.86
C ALA A 56 -0.60 -8.32 -2.40
N VAL A 57 0.12 -9.06 -1.57
CA VAL A 57 -0.15 -9.19 -0.14
C VAL A 57 1.16 -9.17 0.62
N ARG A 58 1.16 -8.53 1.79
CA ARG A 58 2.26 -8.55 2.76
C ARG A 58 2.39 -9.94 3.40
N GLU A 59 3.61 -10.34 3.73
CA GLU A 59 3.84 -11.61 4.46
C GLU A 59 4.44 -11.40 5.87
N ASP A 60 4.49 -10.14 6.31
CA ASP A 60 5.11 -9.68 7.56
C ASP A 60 4.18 -8.82 8.42
N ALA A 61 2.88 -8.93 8.24
CA ALA A 61 1.90 -8.03 8.86
C ALA A 61 0.70 -8.80 9.43
N VAL A 62 0.86 -9.39 10.62
CA VAL A 62 -0.25 -10.02 11.37
C VAL A 62 -1.22 -8.93 11.85
N PRO A 63 -2.53 -9.10 11.65
CA PRO A 63 -3.26 -10.22 11.08
C PRO A 63 -3.59 -10.10 9.57
N PHE A 64 -3.00 -9.15 8.85
CA PHE A 64 -3.37 -8.81 7.45
C PHE A 64 -2.87 -9.87 6.46
N GLY A 65 -1.56 -10.11 6.44
CA GLY A 65 -0.94 -11.14 5.63
C GLY A 65 0.36 -11.60 6.30
N TYR A 66 0.50 -12.89 6.51
CA TYR A 66 1.65 -13.46 7.17
C TYR A 66 1.80 -14.96 6.87
N ARG A 67 2.90 -15.56 7.32
CA ARG A 67 3.11 -17.01 7.28
C ARG A 67 2.75 -17.62 8.63
N ASP A 68 1.91 -18.65 8.60
CA ASP A 68 1.60 -19.43 9.79
C ASP A 68 2.78 -20.37 10.16
N LEU A 69 2.63 -21.12 11.24
CA LEU A 69 3.64 -22.07 11.72
C LEU A 69 3.98 -23.18 10.71
N ASN A 70 3.08 -23.46 9.76
CA ASN A 70 3.26 -24.42 8.68
C ASN A 70 3.81 -23.77 7.40
N ASN A 71 4.21 -22.49 7.48
CA ASN A 71 4.66 -21.69 6.36
C ASN A 71 3.60 -21.44 5.27
N ASN A 72 2.31 -21.59 5.59
CA ASN A 72 1.22 -21.25 4.69
C ASN A 72 0.90 -19.75 4.78
N TRP A 73 0.53 -19.17 3.65
CA TRP A 73 0.00 -17.81 3.63
C TRP A 73 -1.37 -17.77 4.26
N THR A 74 -1.57 -16.85 5.19
CA THR A 74 -2.81 -16.64 5.92
C THR A 74 -3.01 -15.15 6.25
N GLY A 75 -4.18 -14.78 6.70
CA GLY A 75 -4.54 -13.43 7.11
C GLY A 75 -5.80 -12.90 6.45
N ILE A 76 -6.30 -11.79 6.98
CA ILE A 76 -7.53 -11.15 6.50
C ILE A 76 -7.47 -10.81 5.01
N CYS A 77 -6.29 -10.44 4.48
CA CYS A 77 -6.11 -10.12 3.07
C CYS A 77 -6.37 -11.33 2.16
N LEU A 78 -5.97 -12.54 2.58
CA LEU A 78 -6.19 -13.75 1.79
C LEU A 78 -7.70 -14.09 1.72
N ASP A 79 -8.37 -14.01 2.86
CA ASP A 79 -9.82 -14.23 2.93
C ASP A 79 -10.58 -13.14 2.15
N PHE A 80 -10.15 -11.88 2.25
CA PHE A 80 -10.74 -10.79 1.47
C PHE A 80 -10.55 -10.98 -0.05
N MET A 81 -9.37 -11.48 -0.49
CA MET A 81 -9.16 -11.80 -1.91
C MET A 81 -10.11 -12.89 -2.42
N ALA A 82 -10.41 -13.88 -1.57
CA ALA A 82 -11.40 -14.91 -1.91
C ALA A 82 -12.81 -14.31 -2.09
N LEU A 83 -13.18 -13.37 -1.22
CA LEU A 83 -14.45 -12.65 -1.32
C LEU A 83 -14.48 -11.74 -2.56
N LEU A 84 -13.45 -10.91 -2.79
CA LEU A 84 -13.34 -10.04 -3.95
C LEU A 84 -13.40 -10.83 -5.27
N LYS A 85 -12.77 -12.00 -5.31
CA LYS A 85 -12.85 -12.90 -6.48
C LYS A 85 -14.29 -13.26 -6.83
N GLN A 86 -15.15 -13.54 -5.84
CA GLN A 86 -16.56 -13.86 -6.09
C GLN A 86 -17.32 -12.66 -6.68
N GLU A 87 -17.02 -11.43 -6.19
CA GLU A 87 -17.60 -10.21 -6.74
C GLU A 87 -17.19 -9.98 -8.20
N VAL A 88 -15.90 -10.21 -8.50
CA VAL A 88 -15.37 -10.09 -9.87
C VAL A 88 -15.99 -11.15 -10.79
N ILE A 89 -16.18 -12.40 -10.33
CA ILE A 89 -16.87 -13.46 -11.09
C ILE A 89 -18.29 -13.01 -11.45
N ARG A 90 -19.04 -12.47 -10.47
CA ARG A 90 -20.41 -11.97 -10.70
C ARG A 90 -20.44 -10.79 -11.68
N LYS A 91 -19.53 -9.83 -11.51
CA LYS A 91 -19.45 -8.62 -12.33
C LYS A 91 -19.15 -8.92 -13.79
N LEU A 92 -18.26 -9.89 -14.05
CA LEU A 92 -17.78 -10.24 -15.38
C LEU A 92 -18.56 -11.39 -16.03
N ASP A 93 -19.49 -12.01 -15.31
CA ASP A 93 -20.16 -13.26 -15.74
C ASP A 93 -19.15 -14.29 -16.27
N ARG A 94 -18.02 -14.41 -15.57
CA ARG A 94 -16.92 -15.29 -15.93
C ARG A 94 -16.72 -16.36 -14.87
N PRO A 95 -17.10 -17.63 -15.10
CA PRO A 95 -17.17 -18.65 -14.04
C PRO A 95 -15.81 -19.03 -13.46
N THR A 96 -14.72 -18.78 -14.20
CA THR A 96 -13.37 -19.13 -13.73
C THR A 96 -12.43 -17.94 -13.75
N ILE A 97 -12.04 -17.50 -12.57
CA ILE A 97 -10.99 -16.49 -12.34
C ILE A 97 -9.99 -17.07 -11.34
N LEU A 98 -8.70 -17.00 -11.67
CA LEU A 98 -7.61 -17.41 -10.80
C LEU A 98 -7.00 -16.20 -10.11
N VAL A 99 -6.81 -16.30 -8.80
CA VAL A 99 -6.05 -15.28 -8.04
C VAL A 99 -4.56 -15.58 -8.19
N LYS A 100 -3.82 -14.63 -8.77
CA LYS A 100 -2.36 -14.66 -8.82
C LYS A 100 -1.81 -13.78 -7.72
N LEU A 101 -1.24 -14.42 -6.68
CA LEU A 101 -0.65 -13.73 -5.53
C LEU A 101 0.79 -13.30 -5.82
N PHE A 102 1.09 -12.06 -5.46
CA PHE A 102 2.42 -11.48 -5.45
C PHE A 102 2.79 -11.09 -4.01
N LYS A 103 4.08 -11.15 -3.70
CA LYS A 103 4.57 -10.67 -2.42
C LYS A 103 4.82 -9.16 -2.48
N SER A 104 4.26 -8.43 -1.52
CA SER A 104 4.62 -7.04 -1.29
C SER A 104 5.47 -6.87 -0.03
N THR A 105 6.18 -5.77 0.00
CA THR A 105 7.03 -5.33 1.10
C THR A 105 6.80 -3.85 1.36
N LEU A 106 7.33 -3.31 2.45
CA LEU A 106 7.32 -1.87 2.72
C LEU A 106 8.01 -1.03 1.61
N PHE A 107 8.85 -1.67 0.77
CA PHE A 107 9.60 -0.98 -0.28
C PHE A 107 8.87 -0.95 -1.63
N ASN A 108 8.19 -2.05 -1.99
CA ASN A 108 7.65 -2.21 -3.35
C ASN A 108 6.11 -2.20 -3.44
N ARG A 109 5.40 -2.06 -2.32
CA ARG A 109 3.93 -2.16 -2.30
C ARG A 109 3.21 -1.14 -3.20
N PHE A 110 3.78 0.06 -3.30
CA PHE A 110 3.26 1.12 -4.17
C PHE A 110 3.67 0.89 -5.62
N ASP A 111 4.94 0.57 -5.87
CA ASP A 111 5.46 0.31 -7.22
C ASP A 111 4.71 -0.82 -7.93
N LEU A 112 4.38 -1.89 -7.19
CA LEU A 112 3.62 -3.02 -7.77
C LEU A 112 2.27 -2.60 -8.37
N VAL A 113 1.61 -1.61 -7.80
CA VAL A 113 0.35 -1.07 -8.33
C VAL A 113 0.61 0.03 -9.36
N ASP A 114 1.52 0.95 -9.07
CA ASP A 114 1.87 2.08 -9.97
C ASP A 114 2.35 1.60 -11.34
N ASP A 115 3.14 0.52 -11.36
CA ASP A 115 3.67 -0.13 -12.58
C ASP A 115 2.66 -1.10 -13.23
N GLY A 116 1.45 -1.25 -12.69
CA GLY A 116 0.43 -2.15 -13.22
C GLY A 116 0.75 -3.65 -13.13
N VAL A 117 1.71 -4.03 -12.28
CA VAL A 117 2.06 -5.44 -12.03
C VAL A 117 0.91 -6.17 -11.35
N VAL A 118 0.23 -5.49 -10.42
CA VAL A 118 -0.97 -5.97 -9.73
C VAL A 118 -2.11 -4.95 -9.83
N TYR A 119 -3.33 -5.42 -9.62
CA TYR A 119 -4.54 -4.58 -9.64
C TYR A 119 -4.97 -4.11 -8.26
N LEU A 120 -4.33 -4.66 -7.24
CA LEU A 120 -4.59 -4.33 -5.84
C LEU A 120 -3.43 -4.82 -4.98
N GLU A 121 -3.06 -4.00 -3.98
CA GLU A 121 -2.21 -4.45 -2.87
C GLU A 121 -3.00 -4.39 -1.57
N CYS A 122 -3.05 -5.52 -0.86
CA CYS A 122 -3.69 -5.64 0.44
C CYS A 122 -2.64 -5.79 1.55
N GLY A 123 -2.64 -4.79 2.41
CA GLY A 123 -1.76 -4.71 3.56
C GLY A 123 -2.16 -3.58 4.49
N PRO A 124 -1.45 -3.39 5.60
CA PRO A 124 -1.64 -2.26 6.50
C PRO A 124 -1.03 -1.00 5.88
N ASN A 125 -1.76 -0.37 4.97
CA ASN A 125 -1.30 0.83 4.27
C ASN A 125 -2.05 2.04 4.79
N SER A 126 -1.34 2.94 5.45
CA SER A 126 -1.89 4.23 5.89
C SER A 126 -2.30 5.07 4.69
N ILE A 127 -3.58 5.47 4.65
CA ILE A 127 -4.11 6.40 3.65
C ILE A 127 -3.47 7.76 3.88
N ARG A 128 -2.87 8.33 2.85
CA ARG A 128 -2.24 9.66 2.88
C ARG A 128 -2.35 10.36 1.53
N ALA A 129 -2.47 11.69 1.57
CA ALA A 129 -2.66 12.50 0.37
C ALA A 129 -1.36 12.73 -0.41
N ASN A 130 -0.23 12.86 0.30
CA ASN A 130 1.05 13.23 -0.29
C ASN A 130 1.89 11.99 -0.56
N LEU A 131 1.65 11.35 -1.70
CA LEU A 131 2.46 10.25 -2.23
C LEU A 131 3.12 10.71 -3.54
N ASP A 132 4.39 10.38 -3.72
CA ASP A 132 5.13 10.62 -4.96
C ASP A 132 4.78 9.59 -6.07
N TYR A 133 3.55 9.08 -6.06
CA TYR A 133 3.03 8.11 -7.01
C TYR A 133 1.87 8.72 -7.79
N LYS A 134 1.87 8.54 -9.13
CA LYS A 134 0.90 9.19 -10.02
C LYS A 134 -0.28 8.30 -10.38
N ASN A 135 -0.09 6.99 -10.36
CA ASN A 135 -1.08 6.04 -10.89
C ASN A 135 -1.77 5.22 -9.81
N ILE A 136 -1.64 5.60 -8.53
CA ILE A 136 -2.29 4.91 -7.42
C ILE A 136 -3.31 5.78 -6.70
N THR A 137 -4.23 5.09 -6.06
CA THR A 137 -5.19 5.63 -5.09
C THR A 137 -5.40 4.63 -3.97
N PHE A 138 -6.17 5.01 -2.96
CA PHE A 138 -6.59 4.10 -1.90
C PHE A 138 -8.08 3.76 -2.01
N SER A 139 -8.44 2.58 -1.53
CA SER A 139 -9.83 2.26 -1.24
C SER A 139 -10.39 3.12 -0.13
N GLU A 140 -11.70 3.00 0.13
CA GLU A 140 -12.27 3.41 1.42
C GLU A 140 -11.52 2.73 2.57
N PRO A 141 -11.44 3.41 3.74
CA PRO A 141 -10.77 2.84 4.90
C PRO A 141 -11.49 1.59 5.42
N PHE A 142 -10.71 0.55 5.72
CA PHE A 142 -11.23 -0.69 6.29
C PHE A 142 -10.84 -0.90 7.76
N LEU A 143 -9.87 -0.14 8.29
CA LEU A 143 -9.44 -0.18 9.68
C LEU A 143 -8.92 1.18 10.13
N LEU A 144 -9.19 1.53 11.39
CA LEU A 144 -8.57 2.65 12.10
C LEU A 144 -7.60 2.13 13.15
N THR A 145 -6.46 2.80 13.25
CA THR A 145 -5.37 2.46 14.17
C THR A 145 -4.53 3.70 14.45
N GLY A 146 -3.37 3.55 15.06
CA GLY A 146 -2.40 4.63 15.22
C GLY A 146 -1.17 4.17 15.97
N THR A 147 -0.18 5.06 16.05
CA THR A 147 1.13 4.77 16.62
C THR A 147 1.03 4.55 18.12
N GLN A 148 1.53 3.41 18.58
CA GLN A 148 1.75 3.05 19.97
C GLN A 148 3.17 2.53 20.14
N LEU A 149 3.61 2.39 21.38
CA LEU A 149 4.89 1.79 21.74
C LEU A 149 4.67 0.47 22.48
N LEU A 150 5.34 -0.58 22.05
CA LEU A 150 5.51 -1.81 22.83
C LEU A 150 6.75 -1.63 23.72
N ILE A 151 6.61 -1.85 25.01
CA ILE A 151 7.65 -1.68 26.02
C ILE A 151 7.68 -2.91 26.96
N ARG A 152 8.80 -3.14 27.64
CA ARG A 152 8.83 -4.03 28.81
C ARG A 152 8.10 -3.37 29.97
N ALA A 153 7.29 -4.13 30.71
CA ALA A 153 6.51 -3.59 31.84
C ALA A 153 7.39 -2.96 32.92
N GLN A 154 8.57 -3.55 33.18
CA GLN A 154 9.56 -3.03 34.13
C GLN A 154 10.08 -1.62 33.75
N ASP A 155 10.06 -1.25 32.47
CA ASP A 155 10.56 0.02 31.97
C ASP A 155 9.48 1.12 31.90
N LYS A 156 8.25 0.82 32.31
CA LYS A 156 7.13 1.78 32.26
C LYS A 156 7.47 3.11 32.93
N GLY A 157 8.17 3.08 34.06
CA GLY A 157 8.58 4.30 34.78
C GLY A 157 9.65 5.14 34.09
N LYS A 158 10.39 4.58 33.15
CA LYS A 158 11.43 5.27 32.36
C LYS A 158 10.85 6.04 31.17
N ILE A 159 9.70 5.63 30.65
CA ILE A 159 9.15 6.13 29.39
C ILE A 159 8.00 7.10 29.68
N ASN A 160 8.33 8.38 29.72
CA ASN A 160 7.34 9.46 29.86
C ASN A 160 7.04 10.05 28.47
N LEU A 161 5.89 9.71 27.88
CA LEU A 161 5.48 10.15 26.54
C LEU A 161 5.24 11.66 26.41
N ASN A 162 5.19 12.39 27.53
CA ASN A 162 5.09 13.86 27.55
C ASN A 162 6.47 14.54 27.61
N SER A 163 7.56 13.76 27.67
CA SER A 163 8.93 14.27 27.61
C SER A 163 9.51 14.17 26.20
N SER A 164 10.73 14.68 26.01
CA SER A 164 11.46 14.55 24.74
C SER A 164 11.98 13.15 24.45
N LEU A 165 11.84 12.21 25.39
CA LEU A 165 12.39 10.84 25.35
C LEU A 165 13.92 10.80 25.13
N LYS A 166 14.64 11.83 25.56
CA LYS A 166 16.10 11.84 25.53
C LYS A 166 16.69 10.67 26.33
N GLY A 167 17.60 9.94 25.69
CA GLY A 167 18.22 8.74 26.27
C GLY A 167 17.39 7.46 26.14
N ILE A 168 16.22 7.51 25.49
CA ILE A 168 15.39 6.36 25.15
C ILE A 168 15.69 5.94 23.71
N THR A 169 15.91 4.65 23.49
CA THR A 169 16.10 4.06 22.17
C THR A 169 14.79 3.46 21.68
N ILE A 170 14.25 4.01 20.58
CA ILE A 170 13.00 3.55 19.97
C ILE A 170 13.30 2.80 18.67
N GLY A 171 12.97 1.52 18.62
CA GLY A 171 12.97 0.73 17.38
C GLY A 171 11.75 1.04 16.53
N VAL A 172 11.91 1.13 15.22
CA VAL A 172 10.81 1.39 14.29
C VAL A 172 11.13 0.83 12.89
N LEU A 173 10.11 0.51 12.09
CA LEU A 173 10.33 0.05 10.73
C LEU A 173 10.59 1.22 9.78
N ARG A 174 11.60 1.05 8.91
CA ARG A 174 11.86 1.97 7.79
C ARG A 174 10.68 1.98 6.80
N ASN A 175 10.47 3.10 6.12
CA ASN A 175 9.39 3.32 5.13
C ASN A 175 7.97 3.19 5.73
N THR A 176 7.80 3.61 6.97
CA THR A 176 6.50 3.69 7.67
C THR A 176 6.19 5.12 8.09
N THR A 177 4.91 5.44 8.20
CA THR A 177 4.40 6.68 8.80
C THR A 177 4.82 6.80 10.26
N ASN A 178 4.91 5.67 10.99
CA ASN A 178 5.38 5.64 12.36
C ASN A 178 6.82 6.17 12.50
N LEU A 179 7.73 5.84 11.56
CA LEU A 179 9.11 6.36 11.60
C LEU A 179 9.11 7.88 11.47
N GLN A 180 8.37 8.43 10.52
CA GLN A 180 8.26 9.86 10.35
C GLN A 180 7.68 10.52 11.61
N PHE A 181 6.54 10.02 12.09
CA PHE A 181 5.86 10.52 13.26
C PHE A 181 6.76 10.52 14.53
N ILE A 182 7.47 9.41 14.80
CA ILE A 182 8.34 9.31 15.98
C ILE A 182 9.52 10.29 15.89
N ARG A 183 10.11 10.46 14.70
CA ARG A 183 11.18 11.45 14.50
C ARG A 183 10.73 12.89 14.74
N GLU A 184 9.54 13.23 14.27
CA GLU A 184 8.96 14.56 14.43
C GLU A 184 8.58 14.83 15.90
N LYS A 185 7.93 13.84 16.54
CA LYS A 185 7.42 14.00 17.89
C LYS A 185 8.50 13.93 18.97
N TYR A 186 9.51 13.09 18.77
CA TYR A 186 10.57 12.81 19.75
C TYR A 186 11.98 12.96 19.12
N PRO A 187 12.36 14.18 18.72
CA PRO A 187 13.62 14.42 17.99
C PRO A 187 14.88 14.12 18.83
N GLU A 188 14.78 14.06 20.17
CA GLU A 188 15.90 13.73 21.05
C GLU A 188 16.01 12.23 21.38
N ALA A 189 15.02 11.42 20.99
CA ALA A 189 15.10 9.97 21.14
C ALA A 189 16.11 9.37 20.14
N THR A 190 16.78 8.31 20.56
CA THR A 190 17.62 7.53 19.64
C THR A 190 16.74 6.60 18.79
N ILE A 191 16.81 6.71 17.47
CA ILE A 191 16.01 5.87 16.58
C ILE A 191 16.84 4.73 16.03
N GLN A 192 16.42 3.49 16.29
CA GLN A 192 16.95 2.28 15.67
C GLN A 192 15.99 1.78 14.59
N GLU A 193 16.40 1.88 13.33
CA GLU A 193 15.58 1.44 12.19
C GLU A 193 15.76 -0.04 11.91
N PHE A 194 14.63 -0.72 11.67
CA PHE A 194 14.56 -2.10 11.19
C PHE A 194 13.98 -2.13 9.78
N GLN A 195 14.37 -3.10 8.96
CA GLN A 195 13.93 -3.20 7.57
C GLN A 195 13.81 -4.65 7.10
N GLY A 196 13.13 -4.86 5.97
CA GLY A 196 12.89 -6.17 5.37
C GLY A 196 11.75 -6.92 6.04
N VAL A 197 11.39 -8.07 5.49
CA VAL A 197 10.24 -8.89 5.92
C VAL A 197 10.35 -9.40 7.36
N THR A 198 11.55 -9.51 7.92
CA THR A 198 11.78 -9.87 9.33
C THR A 198 12.00 -8.65 10.22
N GLY A 199 11.82 -7.44 9.69
CA GLY A 199 12.13 -6.20 10.41
C GLY A 199 11.35 -6.06 11.70
N ARG A 200 10.04 -6.30 11.69
CA ARG A 200 9.17 -6.23 12.88
C ARG A 200 9.56 -7.31 13.91
N LEU A 201 9.71 -8.55 13.46
CA LEU A 201 10.18 -9.66 14.29
C LEU A 201 11.47 -9.29 15.02
N ARG A 202 12.48 -8.80 14.29
CA ARG A 202 13.79 -8.42 14.87
C ARG A 202 13.67 -7.21 15.80
N GLY A 203 12.79 -6.26 15.51
CA GLY A 203 12.53 -5.11 16.37
C GLY A 203 11.98 -5.54 17.72
N VAL A 204 11.00 -6.43 17.76
CA VAL A 204 10.46 -6.98 19.01
C VAL A 204 11.49 -7.87 19.72
N GLN A 205 12.30 -8.64 18.99
CA GLN A 205 13.40 -9.39 19.60
C GLN A 205 14.45 -8.45 20.22
N ALA A 206 14.77 -7.33 19.59
CA ALA A 206 15.67 -6.33 20.15
C ALA A 206 15.12 -5.72 21.45
N LEU A 207 13.81 -5.50 21.52
CA LEU A 207 13.12 -5.08 22.75
C LEU A 207 13.27 -6.12 23.87
N ARG A 208 13.04 -7.41 23.55
CA ARG A 208 13.20 -8.52 24.49
C ARG A 208 14.63 -8.66 25.00
N GLN A 209 15.62 -8.35 24.14
CA GLN A 209 17.05 -8.43 24.44
C GLN A 209 17.60 -7.12 25.08
N GLU A 210 16.73 -6.20 25.46
CA GLU A 210 17.09 -4.91 26.07
C GLU A 210 18.02 -4.03 25.21
N LYS A 211 18.07 -4.28 23.88
CA LYS A 211 18.84 -3.49 22.92
C LYS A 211 18.15 -2.18 22.55
N ILE A 212 16.84 -2.12 22.75
CA ILE A 212 16.00 -0.94 22.61
C ILE A 212 15.04 -0.85 23.80
N ASP A 213 14.56 0.33 24.10
CA ASP A 213 13.65 0.57 25.24
C ASP A 213 12.18 0.45 24.83
N ALA A 214 11.87 0.77 23.57
CA ALA A 214 10.53 0.69 23.02
C ALA A 214 10.57 0.26 21.54
N PHE A 215 9.49 -0.34 21.05
CA PHE A 215 9.29 -0.59 19.62
C PHE A 215 8.00 0.09 19.16
N ALA A 216 8.12 1.05 18.21
CA ALA A 216 7.00 1.84 17.70
C ALA A 216 6.39 1.23 16.46
N SER A 217 5.08 1.10 16.43
CA SER A 217 4.28 0.71 15.26
C SER A 217 2.80 1.03 15.53
N ASP A 218 1.93 0.75 14.55
CA ASP A 218 0.49 0.80 14.79
C ASP A 218 0.06 -0.29 15.77
N GLY A 219 -0.85 0.05 16.66
CA GLY A 219 -1.24 -0.83 17.76
C GLY A 219 -1.68 -2.22 17.32
N ILE A 220 -2.47 -2.32 16.23
CA ILE A 220 -2.89 -3.61 15.66
C ILE A 220 -1.70 -4.48 15.23
N LEU A 221 -0.65 -3.87 14.68
CA LEU A 221 0.55 -4.59 14.24
C LEU A 221 1.45 -4.97 15.41
N LEU A 222 1.52 -4.15 16.46
CA LEU A 222 2.20 -4.52 17.71
C LEU A 222 1.52 -5.71 18.38
N LEU A 223 0.20 -5.68 18.45
CA LEU A 223 -0.58 -6.76 19.02
C LEU A 223 -0.41 -8.06 18.22
N GLY A 224 -0.52 -7.97 16.88
CA GLY A 224 -0.29 -9.13 16.01
C GLY A 224 1.08 -9.75 16.18
N GLU A 225 2.13 -8.94 16.27
CA GLU A 225 3.51 -9.41 16.50
C GLU A 225 3.70 -9.97 17.89
N ALA A 226 3.10 -9.35 18.91
CA ALA A 226 3.15 -9.85 20.29
C ALA A 226 2.51 -11.24 20.40
N LEU A 227 1.36 -11.44 19.76
CA LEU A 227 0.69 -12.76 19.69
C LEU A 227 1.57 -13.80 18.96
N LEU A 228 2.15 -13.43 17.82
CA LEU A 228 3.01 -14.32 17.02
C LEU A 228 4.26 -14.76 17.81
N GLN A 229 4.81 -13.87 18.62
CA GLN A 229 5.98 -14.14 19.45
C GLN A 229 5.65 -14.63 20.88
N ASN A 230 4.38 -14.89 21.19
CA ASN A 230 3.90 -15.33 22.52
C ASN A 230 4.34 -14.37 23.65
N LEU A 231 4.22 -13.06 23.44
CA LEU A 231 4.52 -12.10 24.49
C LEU A 231 3.36 -12.02 25.49
N ALA A 232 3.69 -12.04 26.79
CA ALA A 232 2.69 -11.85 27.86
C ALA A 232 2.33 -10.35 27.96
N LEU A 233 1.39 -9.92 27.12
CA LEU A 233 0.87 -8.55 27.17
C LEU A 233 0.06 -8.31 28.46
N GLY A 234 0.23 -7.11 29.03
CA GLY A 234 -0.40 -6.72 30.29
C GLY A 234 0.39 -7.10 31.54
N THR A 235 1.33 -8.04 31.45
CA THR A 235 2.21 -8.47 32.54
C THR A 235 3.66 -8.12 32.28
N ASP A 236 4.30 -8.74 31.31
CA ASP A 236 5.72 -8.57 30.99
C ASP A 236 5.96 -7.46 29.96
N TYR A 237 4.98 -7.24 29.09
CA TYR A 237 5.00 -6.23 28.04
C TYR A 237 3.73 -5.39 28.06
N LEU A 238 3.87 -4.10 27.73
CA LEU A 238 2.76 -3.16 27.68
C LEU A 238 2.74 -2.45 26.33
N MET A 239 1.55 -2.23 25.80
CA MET A 239 1.30 -1.29 24.71
C MET A 239 0.88 0.05 25.29
N ILE A 240 1.64 1.11 25.01
CA ILE A 240 1.40 2.46 25.52
C ILE A 240 1.43 3.51 24.41
N PRO A 241 0.68 4.63 24.55
CA PRO A 241 -0.44 4.80 25.49
C PRO A 241 -1.65 3.95 25.06
N LYS A 242 -2.68 3.83 25.88
CA LYS A 242 -3.94 3.14 25.51
C LYS A 242 -4.62 3.83 24.32
N ILE A 243 -4.61 5.15 24.31
CA ILE A 243 -5.04 5.99 23.18
C ILE A 243 -3.81 6.23 22.32
N PRO A 244 -3.85 5.96 21.01
CA PRO A 244 -2.67 6.08 20.17
C PRO A 244 -2.17 7.53 20.07
N LEU A 245 -0.89 7.68 19.79
CA LEU A 245 -0.22 8.99 19.68
C LEU A 245 -0.68 9.82 18.48
N ASN A 246 -1.16 9.16 17.44
CA ASN A 246 -1.81 9.71 16.25
C ASN A 246 -2.87 8.74 15.74
N CYS A 247 -3.65 9.16 14.74
CA CYS A 247 -4.64 8.29 14.11
C CYS A 247 -4.28 8.03 12.65
N GLU A 248 -4.41 6.78 12.25
CA GLU A 248 -4.21 6.33 10.87
C GLU A 248 -5.40 5.50 10.39
N ALA A 249 -5.73 5.64 9.11
CA ALA A 249 -6.73 4.84 8.44
C ALA A 249 -6.04 3.94 7.41
N TYR A 250 -6.33 2.66 7.42
CA TYR A 250 -5.79 1.72 6.44
C TYR A 250 -6.71 1.56 5.25
N GLY A 251 -6.13 1.63 4.04
CA GLY A 251 -6.79 1.35 2.77
C GLY A 251 -5.99 0.38 1.92
N LEU A 252 -6.67 -0.22 0.95
CA LEU A 252 -6.03 -1.03 -0.08
C LEU A 252 -5.44 -0.09 -1.14
N ILE A 253 -4.27 -0.43 -1.69
CA ILE A 253 -3.67 0.36 -2.78
C ILE A 253 -4.25 -0.11 -4.10
N LEU A 254 -4.75 0.81 -4.92
CA LEU A 254 -5.46 0.57 -6.18
C LEU A 254 -4.89 1.47 -7.29
N PRO A 255 -5.03 1.09 -8.58
CA PRO A 255 -4.77 2.01 -9.68
C PRO A 255 -5.80 3.16 -9.68
N ASN A 256 -5.34 4.41 -9.86
CA ASN A 256 -6.20 5.60 -9.80
C ASN A 256 -7.01 5.86 -11.09
N HIS A 257 -6.62 5.23 -12.19
CA HIS A 257 -7.25 5.41 -13.51
C HIS A 257 -8.47 4.49 -13.75
N ASP A 258 -8.88 3.71 -12.75
CA ASP A 258 -9.98 2.75 -12.85
C ASP A 258 -11.02 2.95 -11.72
N PRO A 259 -11.91 3.95 -11.85
CA PRO A 259 -12.92 4.24 -10.82
C PRO A 259 -13.94 3.10 -10.65
N GLU A 260 -14.19 2.32 -11.70
CA GLU A 260 -15.12 1.17 -11.61
C GLU A 260 -14.51 0.04 -10.78
N TRP A 261 -13.21 -0.21 -10.93
CA TRP A 261 -12.48 -1.14 -10.09
C TRP A 261 -12.48 -0.71 -8.62
N LYS A 262 -12.16 0.58 -8.38
CA LYS A 262 -12.22 1.14 -7.03
C LYS A 262 -13.61 0.98 -6.41
N ALA A 263 -14.66 1.29 -7.15
CA ALA A 263 -16.04 1.17 -6.66
C ALA A 263 -16.38 -0.26 -6.25
N LEU A 264 -16.00 -1.29 -7.05
CA LEU A 264 -16.21 -2.69 -6.69
C LEU A 264 -15.46 -3.07 -5.41
N VAL A 265 -14.21 -2.65 -5.28
CA VAL A 265 -13.40 -2.92 -4.08
C VAL A 265 -14.03 -2.27 -2.84
N ASP A 266 -14.43 -1.01 -2.95
CA ASP A 266 -15.06 -0.25 -1.85
C ASP A 266 -16.41 -0.87 -1.43
N GLU A 267 -17.22 -1.31 -2.40
CA GLU A 267 -18.46 -2.03 -2.12
C GLU A 267 -18.18 -3.37 -1.43
N THR A 268 -17.15 -4.09 -1.89
CA THR A 268 -16.73 -5.35 -1.27
C THR A 268 -16.30 -5.15 0.17
N ILE A 269 -15.58 -4.09 0.50
CA ILE A 269 -15.18 -3.74 1.88
C ILE A 269 -16.41 -3.51 2.77
N LYS A 270 -17.45 -2.88 2.23
CA LYS A 270 -18.65 -2.49 2.99
C LYS A 270 -19.70 -3.61 3.15
N ASN A 271 -19.58 -4.69 2.40
CA ASN A 271 -20.61 -5.73 2.39
C ASN A 271 -20.63 -6.56 3.68
N TYR A 272 -21.72 -7.36 3.87
CA TYR A 272 -21.91 -8.18 5.07
C TYR A 272 -20.82 -9.25 5.24
N ALA A 273 -20.36 -9.86 4.15
CA ALA A 273 -19.33 -10.90 4.21
C ALA A 273 -17.98 -10.33 4.67
N ALA A 274 -17.61 -9.12 4.23
CA ALA A 274 -16.41 -8.44 4.72
C ALA A 274 -16.50 -8.11 6.22
N ARG A 275 -17.69 -7.74 6.71
CA ARG A 275 -17.91 -7.56 8.16
C ARG A 275 -17.72 -8.86 8.95
N GLN A 276 -18.11 -10.01 8.40
CA GLN A 276 -17.85 -11.32 9.02
C GLN A 276 -16.35 -11.65 9.03
N LEU A 277 -15.60 -11.32 7.95
CA LEU A 277 -14.15 -11.45 7.93
C LEU A 277 -13.49 -10.56 8.99
N TYR A 278 -13.95 -9.33 9.13
CA TYR A 278 -13.46 -8.44 10.18
C TYR A 278 -13.69 -9.05 11.56
N GLN A 279 -14.90 -9.56 11.85
CA GLN A 279 -15.19 -10.22 13.13
C GLN A 279 -14.31 -11.45 13.36
N LYS A 280 -14.05 -12.24 12.33
CA LYS A 280 -13.18 -13.43 12.42
C LYS A 280 -11.74 -13.06 12.82
N TRP A 281 -11.17 -12.01 12.20
CA TRP A 281 -9.76 -11.68 12.32
C TRP A 281 -9.46 -10.63 13.39
N ILE A 282 -10.32 -9.65 13.54
CA ILE A 282 -10.13 -8.51 14.45
C ILE A 282 -10.94 -8.72 15.73
N GLY A 283 -12.10 -9.38 15.67
CA GLY A 283 -12.95 -9.63 16.83
C GLY A 283 -12.22 -10.21 18.05
N PRO A 284 -11.37 -11.24 17.89
CA PRO A 284 -10.59 -11.81 19.01
C PRO A 284 -9.63 -10.83 19.68
N VAL A 285 -9.16 -9.82 18.97
CA VAL A 285 -8.20 -8.82 19.46
C VAL A 285 -8.84 -7.44 19.68
N LEU A 286 -10.12 -7.32 19.38
CA LEU A 286 -10.86 -6.06 19.51
C LEU A 286 -10.78 -5.45 20.91
N PRO A 287 -10.89 -6.21 22.03
CA PRO A 287 -10.81 -5.64 23.37
C PRO A 287 -9.53 -4.82 23.62
N GLU A 288 -8.42 -5.21 22.99
CA GLU A 288 -7.13 -4.56 23.17
C GLU A 288 -7.00 -3.26 22.35
N ILE A 289 -7.74 -3.13 21.25
CA ILE A 289 -7.63 -2.01 20.30
C ILE A 289 -8.90 -1.15 20.22
N GLU A 290 -9.99 -1.54 20.86
CA GLU A 290 -11.29 -0.85 20.78
C GLU A 290 -11.20 0.62 21.19
N SER A 291 -10.46 0.91 22.27
CA SER A 291 -10.25 2.29 22.73
C SER A 291 -9.54 3.15 21.69
N ALA A 292 -8.56 2.56 20.98
CA ALA A 292 -7.84 3.24 19.92
C ALA A 292 -8.75 3.52 18.71
N ILE A 293 -9.54 2.53 18.31
CA ILE A 293 -10.50 2.66 17.20
C ILE A 293 -11.51 3.76 17.51
N LYS A 294 -12.20 3.68 18.68
CA LYS A 294 -13.20 4.68 19.10
C LYS A 294 -12.62 6.10 19.15
N TYR A 295 -11.42 6.25 19.70
CA TYR A 295 -10.75 7.54 19.72
C TYR A 295 -10.53 8.08 18.30
N CYS A 296 -10.01 7.26 17.39
CA CYS A 296 -9.75 7.69 16.04
C CYS A 296 -11.04 7.91 15.19
N GLU A 297 -12.12 7.24 15.49
CA GLU A 297 -13.44 7.54 14.92
C GLU A 297 -13.93 8.95 15.32
N GLN A 298 -13.78 9.30 16.59
CA GLN A 298 -14.16 10.62 17.10
C GLN A 298 -13.33 11.76 16.48
N GLN A 299 -12.03 11.54 16.24
CA GLN A 299 -11.19 12.53 15.57
C GLN A 299 -11.59 12.81 14.12
N LYS A 300 -12.21 11.83 13.40
CA LYS A 300 -12.73 12.02 12.04
C LYS A 300 -14.01 12.87 12.00
N THR A 301 -14.82 12.80 13.05
CA THR A 301 -16.13 13.48 13.11
C THR A 301 -16.05 14.90 13.65
N THR A 302 -14.92 15.33 14.19
CA THR A 302 -14.70 16.72 14.64
C THR A 302 -14.15 17.53 13.47
N PRO A 303 -14.90 18.47 12.88
CA PRO A 303 -14.36 19.40 11.89
C PRO A 303 -13.21 20.20 12.51
N LEU A 304 -12.25 20.61 11.69
CA LEU A 304 -11.11 21.46 12.04
C LEU A 304 -11.57 22.89 12.45
N GLU A 305 -12.28 23.04 13.55
CA GLU A 305 -12.80 24.32 14.03
C GLU A 305 -12.04 24.89 15.24
N ASN A 306 -10.87 24.41 15.63
CA ASN A 306 -10.18 24.99 16.79
C ASN A 306 -8.66 25.14 16.66
N ASN A 307 -8.14 25.54 15.49
CA ASN A 307 -6.75 26.01 15.41
C ASN A 307 -6.61 27.54 15.23
N GLN A 308 -7.60 28.34 15.68
CA GLN A 308 -7.49 29.81 15.66
C GLN A 308 -7.78 30.50 17.00
N ILE A 309 -7.48 29.89 18.15
CA ILE A 309 -7.65 30.56 19.44
C ILE A 309 -6.34 30.52 20.29
N ASN A 310 -5.18 30.72 19.70
CA ASN A 310 -3.97 30.96 20.53
C ASN A 310 -3.04 32.07 20.01
N ASP A 311 -3.50 32.93 19.09
CA ASP A 311 -2.71 34.09 18.62
C ASP A 311 -3.27 35.44 19.05
N GLN A 312 -4.08 35.49 20.10
CA GLN A 312 -4.49 36.77 20.69
C GLN A 312 -4.47 36.70 22.21
N LEU A 313 -3.30 36.60 22.83
CA LEU A 313 -3.00 37.05 24.20
C LEU A 313 -1.49 37.26 24.31
N GLU A 314 -1.02 38.39 23.77
CA GLU A 314 0.01 39.20 24.35
C GLU A 314 -0.58 40.54 24.73
#